data_afd2084e40bd19b83256699be906d9d1
#
_entry.id   afd2084e40bd19b83256699be906d9d1
#
_cell.length_a   1.000
_cell.length_b   1.000
_cell.length_c   1.000
_cell.angle_alpha   90.00
_cell.angle_beta   90.00
_cell.angle_gamma   90.00
#
_symmetry.space_group_name_H-M   'P 1'
#
loop_
_entity.id
_entity.type
_entity.pdbx_description
1 polymer ?
#
loop_
_entity_poly.entity_id
_entity_poly.type
_entity_poly.pdbx_seq_one_letter_code
_entity_poly.pdbx_strand_id
1 'polypeptide(L)'
;MGRIKCLGRYQKGVLLIMVAMIIVFTMLYPITIARVGFAYKDAILVPNYENNGTVYSGKIQGKQANFTVYEDKAVLFQYDGKTYGPYTAKEDATAIPNDSELRDNMIGIELRKGEEILFRGGVLDHGDYLWLYNEDGSIESLDITMTTNYGTVMDENGNIIDPMEPSATTILDLMSEPELTHKGNWLVWFGAVFICVLNALLILFADELFRWNLRFQIRNVDHAEPSDFEI
;
A
#
# COMPACT_ATOMS: atom_id res chain seq x y z
N MET A 1 39.01 -11.38 -11.32
CA MET A 1 38.91 -12.53 -10.36
C MET A 1 39.95 -12.48 -9.23
N GLY A 2 41.02 -11.70 -9.28
CA GLY A 2 42.05 -11.62 -8.22
C GLY A 2 41.56 -10.99 -6.90
N ARG A 3 40.78 -9.90 -6.96
CA ARG A 3 40.38 -9.11 -5.78
C ARG A 3 39.49 -9.89 -4.78
N ILE A 4 38.55 -10.70 -5.26
CA ILE A 4 37.67 -11.52 -4.37
C ILE A 4 38.50 -12.53 -3.56
N LYS A 5 39.66 -12.98 -4.04
CA LYS A 5 40.52 -13.92 -3.31
C LYS A 5 41.18 -13.27 -2.09
N CYS A 6 41.47 -11.99 -2.14
CA CYS A 6 42.13 -11.23 -1.06
C CYS A 6 41.15 -10.81 0.06
N LEU A 7 39.81 -10.87 -0.17
CA LEU A 7 38.80 -10.52 0.82
C LEU A 7 38.80 -11.48 2.02
N GLY A 8 38.51 -10.96 3.20
CA GLY A 8 38.29 -11.72 4.41
C GLY A 8 37.07 -12.66 4.30
N ARG A 9 36.98 -13.62 5.21
CA ARG A 9 35.83 -14.58 5.24
C ARG A 9 34.49 -13.86 5.44
N TYR A 10 34.48 -12.84 6.29
CA TYR A 10 33.30 -12.02 6.56
C TYR A 10 32.82 -11.27 5.31
N GLN A 11 33.70 -10.55 4.64
CA GLN A 11 33.43 -9.80 3.42
C GLN A 11 32.89 -10.69 2.28
N LYS A 12 33.45 -11.89 2.11
CA LYS A 12 32.97 -12.91 1.17
C LYS A 12 31.56 -13.37 1.53
N GLY A 13 31.28 -13.56 2.83
CA GLY A 13 29.96 -13.94 3.33
C GLY A 13 28.91 -12.86 3.02
N VAL A 14 29.23 -11.59 3.29
CA VAL A 14 28.33 -10.45 3.01
C VAL A 14 28.04 -10.34 1.51
N LEU A 15 29.05 -10.41 0.65
CA LEU A 15 28.87 -10.37 -0.80
C LEU A 15 27.99 -11.54 -1.30
N LEU A 16 28.17 -12.73 -0.77
CA LEU A 16 27.39 -13.91 -1.14
C LEU A 16 25.92 -13.72 -0.74
N ILE A 17 25.64 -13.22 0.48
CA ILE A 17 24.29 -12.93 0.95
C ILE A 17 23.64 -11.86 0.07
N MET A 18 24.35 -10.79 -0.31
CA MET A 18 23.83 -9.74 -1.18
C MET A 18 23.44 -10.30 -2.56
N VAL A 19 24.29 -11.12 -3.17
CA VAL A 19 23.98 -11.78 -4.45
C VAL A 19 22.78 -12.72 -4.31
N ALA A 20 22.72 -13.51 -3.26
CA ALA A 20 21.60 -14.40 -3.00
C ALA A 20 20.28 -13.62 -2.83
N MET A 21 20.29 -12.52 -2.08
CA MET A 21 19.12 -11.64 -1.95
C MET A 21 18.68 -11.07 -3.29
N ILE A 22 19.61 -10.53 -4.09
CA ILE A 22 19.27 -10.00 -5.42
C ILE A 22 18.59 -11.08 -6.27
N ILE A 23 19.13 -12.30 -6.31
CA ILE A 23 18.56 -13.41 -7.08
C ILE A 23 17.15 -13.74 -6.58
N VAL A 24 16.97 -13.96 -5.27
CA VAL A 24 15.67 -14.31 -4.68
C VAL A 24 14.63 -13.23 -4.96
N PHE A 25 14.96 -11.96 -4.70
CA PHE A 25 14.02 -10.88 -4.93
C PHE A 25 13.74 -10.65 -6.42
N THR A 26 14.72 -10.84 -7.32
CA THR A 26 14.48 -10.75 -8.75
C THR A 26 13.51 -11.82 -9.25
N MET A 27 13.45 -12.99 -8.60
CA MET A 27 12.49 -14.03 -8.95
C MET A 27 11.09 -13.76 -8.35
N LEU A 28 11.03 -13.28 -7.10
CA LEU A 28 9.76 -13.07 -6.40
C LEU A 28 9.05 -11.78 -6.80
N TYR A 29 9.80 -10.74 -7.12
CA TYR A 29 9.25 -9.41 -7.36
C TYR A 29 8.32 -9.32 -8.58
N PRO A 30 8.65 -9.92 -9.75
CA PRO A 30 7.74 -9.93 -10.89
C PRO A 30 6.41 -10.63 -10.59
N ILE A 31 6.44 -11.70 -9.79
CA ILE A 31 5.22 -12.43 -9.39
C ILE A 31 4.32 -11.56 -8.51
N THR A 32 4.94 -10.74 -7.66
CA THR A 32 4.22 -9.83 -6.76
C THR A 32 3.59 -8.67 -7.53
N ILE A 33 4.35 -8.05 -8.45
CA ILE A 33 3.88 -6.93 -9.29
C ILE A 33 2.84 -7.37 -10.33
N ALA A 34 2.91 -8.60 -10.82
CA ALA A 34 1.95 -9.11 -11.80
C ALA A 34 0.51 -9.23 -11.25
N ARG A 35 0.34 -9.18 -9.93
CA ARG A 35 -0.99 -9.19 -9.31
C ARG A 35 -1.60 -7.79 -9.37
N VAL A 36 -2.54 -7.62 -10.28
CA VAL A 36 -3.33 -6.41 -10.44
C VAL A 36 -4.69 -6.63 -9.77
N GLY A 37 -5.15 -5.67 -9.00
CA GLY A 37 -6.43 -5.78 -8.30
C GLY A 37 -6.76 -4.54 -7.47
N PHE A 38 -7.85 -4.61 -6.74
CA PHE A 38 -8.29 -3.58 -5.82
C PHE A 38 -7.42 -3.57 -4.56
N ALA A 39 -6.88 -2.39 -4.20
CA ALA A 39 -6.07 -2.24 -2.99
C ALA A 39 -6.95 -2.00 -1.77
N TYR A 40 -6.85 -2.89 -0.78
CA TYR A 40 -7.57 -2.74 0.50
C TYR A 40 -6.73 -3.28 1.66
N LYS A 41 -6.55 -2.50 2.73
CA LYS A 41 -5.82 -2.88 3.96
C LYS A 41 -4.47 -3.57 3.67
N ASP A 42 -3.62 -2.91 2.89
CA ASP A 42 -2.28 -3.39 2.46
C ASP A 42 -2.27 -4.69 1.62
N ALA A 43 -3.42 -5.15 1.16
CA ALA A 43 -3.57 -6.30 0.29
C ALA A 43 -4.06 -5.87 -1.11
N ILE A 44 -3.72 -6.67 -2.12
CA ILE A 44 -4.30 -6.57 -3.46
C ILE A 44 -5.31 -7.70 -3.61
N LEU A 45 -6.55 -7.33 -3.82
CA LEU A 45 -7.67 -8.24 -4.07
C LEU A 45 -7.88 -8.36 -5.58
N VAL A 46 -7.61 -9.53 -6.12
CA VAL A 46 -7.66 -9.77 -7.58
C VAL A 46 -9.10 -9.97 -8.02
N PRO A 47 -9.59 -9.24 -9.06
CA PRO A 47 -10.92 -9.42 -9.57
C PRO A 47 -11.07 -10.76 -10.28
N ASN A 48 -12.20 -11.44 -10.02
CA ASN A 48 -12.68 -12.60 -10.73
C ASN A 48 -14.12 -12.29 -11.19
N TYR A 49 -14.31 -12.30 -12.49
CA TYR A 49 -15.62 -11.99 -13.09
C TYR A 49 -16.48 -13.25 -13.09
N GLU A 50 -17.61 -13.21 -12.37
CA GLU A 50 -18.58 -14.28 -12.26
C GLU A 50 -19.91 -13.87 -12.93
N ASN A 51 -20.81 -14.85 -13.15
CA ASN A 51 -22.09 -14.59 -13.83
C ASN A 51 -22.99 -13.57 -13.11
N ASN A 52 -22.78 -13.36 -11.79
CA ASN A 52 -23.62 -12.49 -10.97
C ASN A 52 -22.90 -11.21 -10.51
N GLY A 53 -21.69 -10.92 -11.06
CA GLY A 53 -20.92 -9.74 -10.68
C GLY A 53 -19.41 -10.00 -10.60
N THR A 54 -18.71 -9.15 -9.91
CA THR A 54 -17.24 -9.22 -9.75
C THR A 54 -16.87 -9.57 -8.31
N VAL A 55 -16.02 -10.59 -8.14
CA VAL A 55 -15.49 -10.97 -6.84
C VAL A 55 -14.01 -10.59 -6.75
N TYR A 56 -13.67 -9.64 -5.89
CA TYR A 56 -12.30 -9.24 -5.58
C TYR A 56 -11.78 -10.11 -4.43
N SER A 57 -10.82 -10.99 -4.70
CA SER A 57 -10.34 -12.01 -3.75
C SER A 57 -8.89 -11.84 -3.39
N GLY A 58 -8.54 -12.04 -2.12
CA GLY A 58 -7.16 -11.97 -1.65
C GLY A 58 -7.00 -12.39 -0.20
N LYS A 59 -5.83 -12.07 0.36
CA LYS A 59 -5.55 -12.33 1.78
C LYS A 59 -5.13 -11.03 2.45
N ILE A 60 -5.85 -10.66 3.51
CA ILE A 60 -5.51 -9.56 4.41
C ILE A 60 -4.98 -10.19 5.70
N GLN A 61 -3.75 -9.84 6.10
CA GLN A 61 -3.09 -10.39 7.29
C GLN A 61 -3.09 -11.95 7.32
N GLY A 62 -2.98 -12.57 6.13
CA GLY A 62 -2.96 -14.03 5.98
C GLY A 62 -4.33 -14.72 5.95
N LYS A 63 -5.43 -14.01 6.24
CA LYS A 63 -6.81 -14.51 6.24
C LYS A 63 -7.50 -14.18 4.93
N GLN A 64 -8.42 -15.04 4.49
CA GLN A 64 -9.17 -14.84 3.25
C GLN A 64 -10.10 -13.62 3.36
N ALA A 65 -10.06 -12.79 2.32
CA ALA A 65 -10.90 -11.61 2.17
C ALA A 65 -11.50 -11.57 0.76
N ASN A 66 -12.81 -11.32 0.67
CA ASN A 66 -13.53 -11.25 -0.60
C ASN A 66 -14.53 -10.08 -0.55
N PHE A 67 -14.45 -9.18 -1.55
CA PHE A 67 -15.55 -8.28 -1.87
C PHE A 67 -16.34 -8.87 -3.05
N THR A 68 -17.64 -9.00 -2.91
CA THR A 68 -18.54 -9.37 -4.00
C THR A 68 -19.33 -8.15 -4.39
N VAL A 69 -19.17 -7.68 -5.62
CA VAL A 69 -19.94 -6.60 -6.22
C VAL A 69 -20.93 -7.23 -7.19
N TYR A 70 -22.22 -7.16 -6.87
CA TYR A 70 -23.28 -7.73 -7.70
C TYR A 70 -23.65 -6.82 -8.88
N GLU A 71 -24.40 -7.33 -9.85
CA GLU A 71 -24.86 -6.56 -11.02
C GLU A 71 -25.72 -5.36 -10.66
N ASP A 72 -26.51 -5.45 -9.56
CA ASP A 72 -27.30 -4.36 -8.99
C ASP A 72 -26.49 -3.37 -8.17
N LYS A 73 -25.14 -3.47 -8.24
CA LYS A 73 -24.16 -2.69 -7.47
C LYS A 73 -24.21 -2.90 -5.96
N ALA A 74 -24.96 -3.88 -5.45
CA ALA A 74 -24.84 -4.25 -4.05
C ALA A 74 -23.44 -4.81 -3.76
N VAL A 75 -22.86 -4.45 -2.62
CA VAL A 75 -21.53 -4.91 -2.19
C VAL A 75 -21.62 -5.74 -0.93
N LEU A 76 -20.95 -6.87 -0.91
CA LEU A 76 -20.81 -7.74 0.25
C LEU A 76 -19.33 -7.95 0.54
N PHE A 77 -18.91 -7.74 1.78
CA PHE A 77 -17.54 -8.03 2.20
C PHE A 77 -17.49 -9.21 3.16
N GLN A 78 -16.60 -10.15 2.89
CA GLN A 78 -16.36 -11.32 3.74
C GLN A 78 -14.89 -11.35 4.16
N TYR A 79 -14.65 -11.46 5.45
CA TYR A 79 -13.32 -11.56 6.03
C TYR A 79 -13.30 -12.51 7.22
N ASP A 80 -12.43 -13.52 7.20
CA ASP A 80 -12.25 -14.48 8.31
C ASP A 80 -13.56 -15.10 8.83
N GLY A 81 -14.49 -15.43 7.93
CA GLY A 81 -15.78 -15.99 8.27
C GLY A 81 -16.83 -14.96 8.73
N LYS A 82 -16.47 -13.69 8.91
CA LYS A 82 -17.40 -12.60 9.20
C LYS A 82 -17.87 -11.97 7.90
N THR A 83 -19.14 -11.60 7.85
CA THR A 83 -19.77 -10.94 6.69
C THR A 83 -20.21 -9.53 7.09
N TYR A 84 -19.90 -8.55 6.24
CA TYR A 84 -20.26 -7.15 6.35
C TYR A 84 -21.16 -6.76 5.17
N GLY A 85 -22.20 -6.01 5.42
CA GLY A 85 -23.21 -5.63 4.43
C GLY A 85 -24.46 -6.49 4.49
N PRO A 86 -25.30 -6.57 3.44
CA PRO A 86 -25.06 -5.97 2.14
C PRO A 86 -25.10 -4.44 2.19
N TYR A 87 -24.22 -3.82 1.39
CA TYR A 87 -24.18 -2.39 1.17
C TYR A 87 -24.91 -2.07 -0.13
N THR A 88 -25.80 -1.07 -0.10
CA THR A 88 -26.55 -0.62 -1.28
C THR A 88 -26.52 0.90 -1.36
N ALA A 89 -26.37 1.43 -2.56
CA ALA A 89 -26.38 2.87 -2.80
C ALA A 89 -27.58 3.25 -3.69
N LYS A 90 -28.16 4.40 -3.38
CA LYS A 90 -29.25 5.00 -4.16
C LYS A 90 -28.92 6.47 -4.44
N GLU A 91 -29.14 6.91 -5.67
CA GLU A 91 -29.07 8.32 -6.01
C GLU A 91 -30.19 9.10 -5.30
N ASP A 92 -29.82 10.18 -4.62
CA ASP A 92 -30.73 11.10 -3.95
C ASP A 92 -30.24 12.55 -4.11
N ALA A 93 -30.75 13.23 -5.10
CA ALA A 93 -30.38 14.62 -5.37
C ALA A 93 -30.69 15.58 -4.20
N THR A 94 -31.56 15.18 -3.27
CA THR A 94 -31.88 16.00 -2.08
C THR A 94 -30.79 15.92 -1.01
N ALA A 95 -29.90 14.94 -1.09
CA ALA A 95 -28.77 14.78 -0.17
C ALA A 95 -27.61 15.73 -0.44
N ILE A 96 -27.59 16.42 -1.61
CA ILE A 96 -26.53 17.35 -1.96
C ILE A 96 -26.62 18.60 -1.06
N PRO A 97 -25.53 19.02 -0.39
CA PRO A 97 -25.51 20.21 0.44
C PRO A 97 -25.88 21.47 -0.35
N ASN A 98 -26.74 22.31 0.23
CA ASN A 98 -27.28 23.46 -0.47
C ASN A 98 -26.30 24.61 -0.65
N ASP A 99 -25.35 24.77 0.28
CA ASP A 99 -24.42 25.90 0.37
C ASP A 99 -23.04 25.60 -0.25
N SER A 100 -22.92 24.53 -1.05
CA SER A 100 -21.66 24.16 -1.67
C SER A 100 -21.50 24.82 -3.04
N GLU A 101 -20.38 25.53 -3.25
CA GLU A 101 -19.97 26.03 -4.58
C GLU A 101 -19.74 24.89 -5.60
N LEU A 102 -19.54 23.68 -5.13
CA LEU A 102 -19.29 22.48 -5.94
C LEU A 102 -20.54 21.66 -6.23
N ARG A 103 -21.72 22.15 -5.83
CA ARG A 103 -23.00 21.45 -5.92
C ARG A 103 -23.30 20.88 -7.32
N ASP A 104 -23.01 21.67 -8.35
CA ASP A 104 -23.32 21.32 -9.74
C ASP A 104 -22.48 20.14 -10.26
N ASN A 105 -21.39 19.82 -9.55
CA ASN A 105 -20.48 18.74 -9.90
C ASN A 105 -20.66 17.52 -8.96
N MET A 106 -21.58 17.58 -8.00
CA MET A 106 -21.83 16.51 -7.05
C MET A 106 -22.96 15.59 -7.48
N ILE A 107 -22.84 14.32 -7.15
CA ILE A 107 -23.93 13.35 -7.24
C ILE A 107 -24.42 13.10 -5.80
N GLY A 108 -25.71 13.30 -5.55
CA GLY A 108 -26.31 12.98 -4.26
C GLY A 108 -26.50 11.47 -4.12
N ILE A 109 -26.01 10.90 -3.02
CA ILE A 109 -26.05 9.46 -2.75
C ILE A 109 -26.50 9.20 -1.31
N GLU A 110 -27.36 8.19 -1.14
CA GLU A 110 -27.66 7.55 0.11
C GLU A 110 -27.09 6.14 0.09
N LEU A 111 -26.08 5.87 0.94
CA LEU A 111 -25.46 4.56 1.13
C LEU A 111 -25.99 3.90 2.39
N ARG A 112 -26.44 2.66 2.27
CA ARG A 112 -27.01 1.87 3.38
C ARG A 112 -26.26 0.56 3.59
N LYS A 113 -26.28 0.10 4.84
CA LYS A 113 -25.95 -1.26 5.26
C LYS A 113 -27.22 -1.92 5.81
N GLY A 114 -27.90 -2.71 4.98
CA GLY A 114 -29.25 -3.16 5.28
C GLY A 114 -30.23 -1.99 5.47
N GLU A 115 -30.77 -1.82 6.66
CA GLU A 115 -31.69 -0.72 6.98
C GLU A 115 -30.98 0.55 7.50
N GLU A 116 -29.73 0.45 7.89
CA GLU A 116 -28.93 1.55 8.45
C GLU A 116 -28.38 2.45 7.35
N ILE A 117 -28.53 3.77 7.49
CA ILE A 117 -27.88 4.76 6.62
C ILE A 117 -26.45 4.96 7.13
N LEU A 118 -25.46 4.59 6.31
CA LEU A 118 -24.05 4.81 6.61
C LEU A 118 -23.57 6.18 6.18
N PHE A 119 -24.05 6.65 5.02
CA PHE A 119 -23.69 7.94 4.47
C PHE A 119 -24.90 8.47 3.67
N ARG A 120 -25.18 9.76 3.81
CA ARG A 120 -26.12 10.49 2.97
C ARG A 120 -25.56 11.88 2.69
N GLY A 121 -25.32 12.19 1.41
CA GLY A 121 -24.66 13.44 1.05
C GLY A 121 -24.31 13.56 -0.41
N GLY A 122 -23.47 14.53 -0.74
CA GLY A 122 -22.92 14.76 -2.06
C GLY A 122 -21.59 14.03 -2.26
N VAL A 123 -21.44 13.35 -3.38
CA VAL A 123 -20.19 12.71 -3.80
C VAL A 123 -19.60 13.48 -4.97
N LEU A 124 -18.35 13.91 -4.84
CA LEU A 124 -17.59 14.57 -5.88
C LEU A 124 -16.48 13.62 -6.36
N ASP A 125 -16.53 13.28 -7.63
CA ASP A 125 -15.50 12.46 -8.28
C ASP A 125 -14.38 13.35 -8.83
N HIS A 126 -13.16 13.12 -8.33
CA HIS A 126 -11.93 13.77 -8.80
C HIS A 126 -10.99 12.77 -9.52
N GLY A 127 -11.54 11.71 -10.09
CA GLY A 127 -10.77 10.65 -10.76
C GLY A 127 -10.18 9.67 -9.76
N ASP A 128 -9.00 9.95 -9.20
CA ASP A 128 -8.33 9.03 -8.26
C ASP A 128 -8.99 8.98 -6.88
N TYR A 129 -9.86 9.94 -6.53
CA TYR A 129 -10.44 10.07 -5.20
C TYR A 129 -11.90 10.51 -5.23
N LEU A 130 -12.73 9.85 -4.41
CA LEU A 130 -14.09 10.29 -4.11
C LEU A 130 -14.08 11.17 -2.85
N TRP A 131 -14.59 12.39 -2.99
CA TRP A 131 -14.83 13.28 -1.86
C TRP A 131 -16.30 13.18 -1.44
N LEU A 132 -16.52 12.86 -0.19
CA LEU A 132 -17.86 12.73 0.39
C LEU A 132 -18.17 13.96 1.24
N TYR A 133 -19.29 14.63 0.94
CA TYR A 133 -19.78 15.79 1.66
C TYR A 133 -21.10 15.45 2.32
N ASN A 134 -21.18 15.61 3.63
CA ASN A 134 -22.43 15.45 4.38
C ASN A 134 -23.48 16.48 3.96
N GLU A 135 -24.75 16.28 4.32
CA GLU A 135 -25.83 17.21 4.00
C GLU A 135 -25.62 18.64 4.53
N ASP A 136 -24.83 18.78 5.61
CA ASP A 136 -24.47 20.08 6.20
C ASP A 136 -23.29 20.76 5.50
N GLY A 137 -22.71 20.13 4.46
CA GLY A 137 -21.55 20.63 3.71
C GLY A 137 -20.21 20.29 4.34
N SER A 138 -20.17 19.64 5.49
CA SER A 138 -18.93 19.13 6.05
C SER A 138 -18.40 17.97 5.20
N ILE A 139 -17.07 17.85 5.11
CA ILE A 139 -16.45 16.69 4.45
C ILE A 139 -16.60 15.51 5.41
N GLU A 140 -17.10 14.37 4.89
CA GLU A 140 -17.08 13.11 5.64
C GLU A 140 -15.64 12.84 6.08
N SER A 141 -15.46 12.64 7.38
CA SER A 141 -14.12 12.58 7.93
C SER A 141 -13.34 11.42 7.30
N LEU A 142 -12.13 11.72 6.85
CA LEU A 142 -11.14 10.69 6.59
C LEU A 142 -11.11 9.80 7.85
N ASP A 143 -11.24 8.47 7.70
CA ASP A 143 -11.23 7.49 8.79
C ASP A 143 -10.06 7.70 9.76
N ILE A 144 -10.13 8.74 10.59
CA ILE A 144 -9.13 9.00 11.61
C ILE A 144 -9.43 8.04 12.75
N THR A 145 -8.61 7.01 12.84
CA THR A 145 -8.75 6.01 13.87
C THR A 145 -7.63 6.14 14.89
N MET A 146 -7.98 6.05 16.16
CA MET A 146 -7.03 5.97 17.26
C MET A 146 -6.93 4.53 17.75
N THR A 147 -5.71 3.99 17.78
CA THR A 147 -5.48 2.66 18.35
C THR A 147 -4.95 2.78 19.76
N THR A 148 -5.62 2.17 20.72
CA THR A 148 -5.17 2.11 22.11
C THR A 148 -4.01 1.12 22.27
N ASN A 149 -3.26 1.22 23.38
CA ASN A 149 -2.18 0.26 23.71
C ASN A 149 -2.66 -1.20 23.82
N TYR A 150 -3.96 -1.43 23.93
CA TYR A 150 -4.58 -2.76 23.99
C TYR A 150 -5.11 -3.23 22.61
N GLY A 151 -4.83 -2.48 21.53
CA GLY A 151 -5.25 -2.84 20.18
C GLY A 151 -6.71 -2.53 19.85
N THR A 152 -7.44 -1.82 20.74
CA THR A 152 -8.79 -1.36 20.44
C THR A 152 -8.73 -0.16 19.49
N VAL A 153 -9.46 -0.21 18.39
CA VAL A 153 -9.56 0.88 17.43
C VAL A 153 -10.84 1.68 17.75
N MET A 154 -10.72 3.00 17.80
CA MET A 154 -11.81 3.93 18.09
C MET A 154 -11.87 5.01 17.03
N ASP A 155 -13.07 5.52 16.76
CA ASP A 155 -13.29 6.71 15.95
C ASP A 155 -12.92 8.00 16.72
N GLU A 156 -13.07 9.15 16.08
CA GLU A 156 -12.80 10.47 16.69
C GLU A 156 -13.71 10.78 17.88
N ASN A 157 -14.89 10.14 17.96
CA ASN A 157 -15.88 10.29 19.02
C ASN A 157 -15.64 9.32 20.18
N GLY A 158 -14.64 8.43 20.09
CA GLY A 158 -14.31 7.42 21.09
C GLY A 158 -15.18 6.14 21.00
N ASN A 159 -15.94 5.93 19.94
CA ASN A 159 -16.68 4.69 19.73
C ASN A 159 -15.74 3.60 19.22
N ILE A 160 -15.93 2.38 19.73
CA ILE A 160 -15.15 1.22 19.25
C ILE A 160 -15.63 0.84 17.86
N ILE A 161 -14.71 0.85 16.91
CA ILE A 161 -15.00 0.46 15.53
C ILE A 161 -14.26 -0.82 15.16
N ASP A 162 -14.84 -1.56 14.23
CA ASP A 162 -14.19 -2.72 13.63
C ASP A 162 -13.23 -2.24 12.51
N PRO A 163 -11.92 -2.39 12.67
CA PRO A 163 -10.96 -1.89 11.68
C PRO A 163 -11.07 -2.60 10.32
N MET A 164 -11.80 -3.73 10.25
CA MET A 164 -12.03 -4.46 9.00
C MET A 164 -13.33 -4.05 8.31
N GLU A 165 -14.19 -3.27 8.95
CA GLU A 165 -15.38 -2.75 8.29
C GLU A 165 -14.99 -1.75 7.18
N PRO A 166 -15.50 -1.91 5.95
CA PRO A 166 -15.19 -1.00 4.85
C PRO A 166 -15.81 0.38 5.09
N SER A 167 -15.07 1.44 4.76
CA SER A 167 -15.60 2.81 4.76
C SER A 167 -16.59 3.05 3.62
N ALA A 168 -17.40 4.09 3.77
CA ALA A 168 -18.33 4.53 2.73
C ALA A 168 -17.62 4.79 1.41
N THR A 169 -16.44 5.46 1.44
CA THR A 169 -15.61 5.70 0.26
C THR A 169 -15.20 4.40 -0.43
N THR A 170 -14.72 3.41 0.34
CA THR A 170 -14.31 2.10 -0.20
C THR A 170 -15.48 1.38 -0.91
N ILE A 171 -16.68 1.44 -0.31
CA ILE A 171 -17.86 0.80 -0.89
C ILE A 171 -18.31 1.50 -2.17
N LEU A 172 -18.35 2.84 -2.17
CA LEU A 172 -18.75 3.62 -3.34
C LEU A 172 -17.73 3.47 -4.50
N ASP A 173 -16.43 3.39 -4.19
CA ASP A 173 -15.39 3.11 -5.17
C ASP A 173 -15.61 1.74 -5.84
N LEU A 174 -15.86 0.70 -5.04
CA LEU A 174 -16.19 -0.64 -5.56
C LEU A 174 -17.46 -0.67 -6.44
N MET A 175 -18.47 0.14 -6.13
CA MET A 175 -19.69 0.28 -6.92
C MET A 175 -19.48 1.01 -8.24
N SER A 176 -18.44 1.85 -8.32
CA SER A 176 -18.09 2.70 -9.48
C SER A 176 -17.03 2.07 -10.41
N GLU A 177 -16.73 0.77 -10.25
CA GLU A 177 -15.64 0.09 -10.97
C GLU A 177 -14.27 0.67 -10.60
N PRO A 178 -13.68 0.22 -9.47
CA PRO A 178 -12.49 0.81 -8.89
C PRO A 178 -11.27 0.70 -9.80
N GLU A 179 -10.39 1.67 -9.72
CA GLU A 179 -9.08 1.59 -10.36
C GLU A 179 -8.27 0.43 -9.77
N LEU A 180 -7.81 -0.44 -10.67
CA LEU A 180 -6.98 -1.58 -10.28
C LEU A 180 -5.52 -1.17 -10.22
N THR A 181 -4.87 -1.52 -9.11
CA THR A 181 -3.44 -1.25 -8.90
C THR A 181 -2.65 -2.54 -8.69
N HIS A 182 -1.34 -2.42 -8.63
CA HIS A 182 -0.46 -3.56 -8.37
C HIS A 182 0.39 -3.31 -7.11
N LYS A 183 0.74 -4.39 -6.43
CA LYS A 183 1.56 -4.29 -5.22
C LYS A 183 3.03 -4.13 -5.59
N GLY A 184 3.62 -3.00 -5.18
CA GLY A 184 5.05 -2.75 -5.35
C GLY A 184 5.37 -1.76 -6.47
N ASN A 185 6.62 -1.31 -6.47
CA ASN A 185 7.12 -0.33 -7.43
C ASN A 185 8.52 -0.76 -7.91
N TRP A 186 8.70 -0.89 -9.22
CA TRP A 186 9.98 -1.23 -9.83
C TRP A 186 11.12 -0.29 -9.41
N LEU A 187 10.81 0.99 -9.15
CA LEU A 187 11.81 1.96 -8.70
C LEU A 187 12.42 1.54 -7.36
N VAL A 188 11.62 1.02 -6.44
CA VAL A 188 12.09 0.53 -5.13
C VAL A 188 13.01 -0.67 -5.31
N TRP A 189 12.67 -1.60 -6.20
CA TRP A 189 13.53 -2.74 -6.52
C TRP A 189 14.86 -2.30 -7.11
N PHE A 190 14.85 -1.40 -8.12
CA PHE A 190 16.06 -0.85 -8.71
C PHE A 190 16.91 -0.10 -7.67
N GLY A 191 16.29 0.67 -6.78
CA GLY A 191 16.97 1.34 -5.67
C GLY A 191 17.68 0.36 -4.74
N ALA A 192 17.03 -0.74 -4.36
CA ALA A 192 17.62 -1.78 -3.53
C ALA A 192 18.81 -2.46 -4.22
N VAL A 193 18.68 -2.81 -5.51
CA VAL A 193 19.79 -3.37 -6.31
C VAL A 193 20.95 -2.39 -6.41
N PHE A 194 20.67 -1.11 -6.67
CA PHE A 194 21.69 -0.07 -6.74
C PHE A 194 22.48 0.07 -5.44
N ILE A 195 21.79 0.07 -4.29
CA ILE A 195 22.44 0.10 -2.97
C ILE A 195 23.31 -1.14 -2.75
N CYS A 196 22.83 -2.33 -3.14
CA CYS A 196 23.63 -3.56 -3.06
C CYS A 196 24.90 -3.48 -3.93
N VAL A 197 24.79 -2.97 -5.16
CA VAL A 197 25.94 -2.79 -6.05
C VAL A 197 26.92 -1.78 -5.48
N LEU A 198 26.44 -0.65 -4.95
CA LEU A 198 27.30 0.33 -4.29
C LEU A 198 28.06 -0.28 -3.11
N ASN A 199 27.39 -0.99 -2.23
CA ASN A 199 28.03 -1.67 -1.10
C ASN A 199 29.06 -2.71 -1.57
N ALA A 200 28.75 -3.47 -2.62
CA ALA A 200 29.70 -4.41 -3.20
C ALA A 200 30.95 -3.71 -3.74
N LEU A 201 30.79 -2.55 -4.40
CA LEU A 201 31.93 -1.74 -4.87
C LEU A 201 32.76 -1.22 -3.69
N LEU A 202 32.11 -0.71 -2.62
CA LEU A 202 32.81 -0.25 -1.42
C LEU A 202 33.64 -1.37 -0.78
N ILE A 203 33.10 -2.59 -0.71
CA ILE A 203 33.84 -3.77 -0.18
C ILE A 203 35.00 -4.17 -1.12
N LEU A 204 34.79 -4.20 -2.44
CA LEU A 204 35.79 -4.65 -3.41
C LEU A 204 36.91 -3.64 -3.61
N PHE A 205 36.67 -2.37 -3.36
CA PHE A 205 37.61 -1.25 -3.57
C PHE A 205 37.95 -0.53 -2.26
N ALA A 206 37.77 -1.22 -1.11
CA ALA A 206 38.00 -0.62 0.21
C ALA A 206 39.38 0.02 0.34
N ASP A 207 40.44 -0.68 -0.08
CA ASP A 207 41.86 -0.18 -0.03
C ASP A 207 42.04 1.07 -0.89
N GLU A 208 41.50 1.08 -2.11
CA GLU A 208 41.62 2.20 -3.02
C GLU A 208 40.84 3.42 -2.51
N LEU A 209 39.64 3.20 -1.96
CA LEU A 209 38.84 4.26 -1.38
C LEU A 209 39.49 4.83 -0.11
N PHE A 210 40.07 3.97 0.73
CA PHE A 210 40.84 4.40 1.90
C PHE A 210 42.00 5.28 1.50
N ARG A 211 42.84 4.83 0.53
CA ARG A 211 43.99 5.61 0.01
C ARG A 211 43.53 6.90 -0.67
N TRP A 212 42.38 6.87 -1.39
CA TRP A 212 41.83 8.06 -2.03
C TRP A 212 41.40 9.10 -0.97
N ASN A 213 40.76 8.68 0.10
CA ASN A 213 40.35 9.56 1.23
C ASN A 213 41.61 10.15 1.93
N LEU A 214 42.64 9.33 2.18
CA LEU A 214 43.86 9.76 2.81
C LEU A 214 44.67 10.77 1.98
N ARG A 215 44.55 10.77 0.66
CA ARG A 215 45.23 11.77 -0.22
C ARG A 215 44.84 13.20 0.13
N PHE A 216 43.71 13.42 0.72
CA PHE A 216 43.30 14.76 1.16
C PHE A 216 43.82 15.12 2.57
N GLN A 217 44.36 14.13 3.30
CA GLN A 217 44.74 14.31 4.71
C GLN A 217 46.27 14.19 4.92
N ILE A 218 46.93 13.34 4.15
CA ILE A 218 48.37 13.06 4.33
C ILE A 218 49.14 13.10 3.01
N ARG A 219 50.44 13.48 3.09
CA ARG A 219 51.31 13.72 1.93
C ARG A 219 51.88 12.44 1.26
N ASN A 220 52.00 11.32 2.04
CA ASN A 220 52.53 10.04 1.56
C ASN A 220 51.57 8.89 1.85
N VAL A 221 50.59 8.71 0.98
CA VAL A 221 49.50 7.70 1.14
C VAL A 221 49.96 6.28 0.79
N ASP A 222 50.99 6.13 -0.02
CA ASP A 222 51.44 4.83 -0.57
C ASP A 222 51.98 3.86 0.50
N HIS A 223 52.34 4.36 1.67
CA HIS A 223 52.81 3.60 2.83
C HIS A 223 51.78 3.46 3.94
N ALA A 224 50.57 3.96 3.73
CA ALA A 224 49.48 3.82 4.69
C ALA A 224 48.74 2.49 4.48
N GLU A 225 48.59 1.72 5.57
CA GLU A 225 47.81 0.50 5.59
C GLU A 225 46.53 0.75 6.45
N PRO A 226 45.34 0.29 5.99
CA PRO A 226 44.18 0.38 6.80
C PRO A 226 44.29 -0.50 8.04
N SER A 227 43.78 -0.05 9.18
CA SER A 227 43.68 -0.88 10.37
C SER A 227 42.68 -1.99 10.18
N ASP A 228 42.79 -3.11 10.92
CA ASP A 228 41.85 -4.24 10.88
C ASP A 228 40.42 -3.82 11.26
N PHE A 229 40.26 -2.63 11.83
CA PHE A 229 38.94 -2.04 12.18
C PHE A 229 38.24 -1.30 11.00
N GLU A 230 38.96 -0.96 9.95
CA GLU A 230 38.43 -0.21 8.80
C GLU A 230 38.12 -1.10 7.58
N ILE A 231 38.42 -2.39 7.68
CA ILE A 231 38.14 -3.41 6.68
C ILE A 231 37.06 -4.35 7.26
#